data_3afc8022060d548ab57e988ca9371791
#
_entry.id   3afc8022060d548ab57e988ca9371791
#
_cell.length_a   1.000
_cell.length_b   1.000
_cell.length_c   1.000
_cell.angle_alpha   90.00
_cell.angle_beta   90.00
_cell.angle_gamma   90.00
#
_symmetry.space_group_name_H-M   'P 1'
#
loop_
_entity.id
_entity.type
_entity.pdbx_description
1 polymer ?
#
loop_
_entity_poly.entity_id
_entity_poly.type
_entity_poly.pdbx_seq_one_letter_code
_entity_poly.pdbx_strand_id
1 'polypeptide(L)'
;YPSLDALKAATSEKTAALMITNPDDMGIYNPDIKKWVDIVHDAGGLCFYDHANFNGVMSKIRARELGFDACMFMLHKTFGASKGGGGPAAGAYGCTTELSKYLPGPIVTKDGSKFILTDNSPDSIGRVREYWGNVQQIVKAYAWTRAMGADGINEAANMSVLLNNYMEKEGFNKKDNFCKSSLH
;
A
#
# COMPACT_ATOMS: atom_id res chain seq x y z
N TYR A 1 -5.61 -2.97 16.95
CA TYR A 1 -6.72 -3.42 16.09
C TYR A 1 -7.88 -3.94 16.94
N PRO A 2 -9.14 -3.80 16.49
CA PRO A 2 -10.28 -4.46 17.09
C PRO A 2 -10.13 -6.00 17.07
N SER A 3 -10.90 -6.69 17.92
CA SER A 3 -10.93 -8.15 17.89
C SER A 3 -11.66 -8.68 16.64
N LEU A 4 -11.39 -9.95 16.29
CA LEU A 4 -12.12 -10.63 15.21
C LEU A 4 -13.64 -10.65 15.45
N ASP A 5 -14.07 -10.78 16.71
CA ASP A 5 -15.48 -10.79 17.05
C ASP A 5 -16.12 -9.42 16.87
N ALA A 6 -15.38 -8.35 17.18
CA ALA A 6 -15.84 -6.98 16.91
C ALA A 6 -15.96 -6.72 15.39
N LEU A 7 -15.02 -7.23 14.59
CA LEU A 7 -15.10 -7.15 13.13
C LEU A 7 -16.31 -7.93 12.60
N LYS A 8 -16.52 -9.16 13.04
CA LYS A 8 -17.68 -9.97 12.64
C LYS A 8 -19.00 -9.28 12.99
N ALA A 9 -19.08 -8.69 14.18
CA ALA A 9 -20.27 -7.97 14.61
C ALA A 9 -20.57 -6.71 13.77
N ALA A 10 -19.53 -6.08 13.23
CA ALA A 10 -19.65 -4.89 12.38
C ALA A 10 -19.84 -5.23 10.89
N THR A 11 -19.61 -6.49 10.48
CA THR A 11 -19.68 -6.93 9.09
C THR A 11 -21.04 -7.56 8.79
N SER A 12 -21.64 -7.21 7.65
CA SER A 12 -22.92 -7.74 7.18
C SER A 12 -22.97 -7.73 5.66
N GLU A 13 -24.05 -8.26 5.08
CA GLU A 13 -24.34 -8.18 3.64
C GLU A 13 -24.37 -6.75 3.07
N LYS A 14 -24.42 -5.73 3.94
CA LYS A 14 -24.36 -4.31 3.57
C LYS A 14 -22.94 -3.76 3.60
N THR A 15 -21.95 -4.55 3.96
CA THR A 15 -20.55 -4.14 4.01
C THR A 15 -20.00 -4.05 2.59
N ALA A 16 -19.70 -2.84 2.15
CA ALA A 16 -19.16 -2.62 0.80
C ALA A 16 -17.65 -2.93 0.73
N ALA A 17 -16.89 -2.51 1.73
CA ALA A 17 -15.45 -2.72 1.74
C ALA A 17 -14.82 -2.55 3.12
N LEU A 18 -13.63 -3.12 3.27
CA LEU A 18 -12.66 -2.85 4.33
C LEU A 18 -11.48 -2.08 3.74
N MET A 19 -11.14 -0.95 4.34
CA MET A 19 -9.86 -0.27 4.10
C MET A 19 -9.02 -0.35 5.37
N ILE A 20 -7.80 -0.84 5.28
CA ILE A 20 -6.95 -1.06 6.44
C ILE A 20 -5.48 -0.84 6.14
N THR A 21 -4.77 -0.22 7.09
CA THR A 21 -3.32 -0.13 7.13
C THR A 21 -2.76 -1.24 8.01
N ASN A 22 -1.77 -1.98 7.54
CA ASN A 22 -1.11 -3.02 8.32
C ASN A 22 0.38 -3.14 7.91
N PRO A 23 1.35 -2.86 8.79
CA PRO A 23 1.18 -2.39 10.18
C PRO A 23 0.43 -1.07 10.26
N ASP A 24 -0.16 -0.77 11.43
CA ASP A 24 -0.80 0.51 11.68
C ASP A 24 0.23 1.65 11.88
N ASP A 25 -0.25 2.87 12.11
CA ASP A 25 0.62 4.05 12.28
C ASP A 25 1.51 3.97 13.52
N MET A 26 1.23 3.06 14.44
CA MET A 26 2.07 2.79 15.62
C MET A 26 3.09 1.65 15.37
N GLY A 27 3.11 1.09 14.18
CA GLY A 27 4.00 -0.01 13.80
C GLY A 27 3.50 -1.39 14.26
N ILE A 28 2.28 -1.51 14.75
CA ILE A 28 1.71 -2.78 15.23
C ILE A 28 1.21 -3.58 14.01
N TYR A 29 1.76 -4.78 13.82
CA TYR A 29 1.29 -5.69 12.80
C TYR A 29 0.14 -6.55 13.31
N ASN A 30 -0.93 -6.67 12.52
CA ASN A 30 -2.03 -7.59 12.79
C ASN A 30 -1.76 -8.95 12.12
N PRO A 31 -1.41 -10.00 12.87
CA PRO A 31 -1.13 -11.32 12.30
C PRO A 31 -2.39 -12.01 11.74
N ASP A 32 -3.56 -11.59 12.18
CA ASP A 32 -4.84 -12.14 11.74
C ASP A 32 -5.41 -11.43 10.50
N ILE A 33 -4.64 -10.58 9.85
CA ILE A 33 -5.10 -9.75 8.72
C ILE A 33 -5.80 -10.57 7.62
N LYS A 34 -5.29 -11.77 7.32
CA LYS A 34 -5.95 -12.65 6.35
C LYS A 34 -7.35 -13.07 6.78
N LYS A 35 -7.54 -13.37 8.06
CA LYS A 35 -8.87 -13.69 8.60
C LYS A 35 -9.84 -12.50 8.50
N TRP A 36 -9.30 -11.27 8.64
CA TRP A 36 -10.08 -10.06 8.44
C TRP A 36 -10.58 -9.93 7.01
N VAL A 37 -9.69 -10.18 6.05
CA VAL A 37 -10.02 -10.19 4.63
C VAL A 37 -11.09 -11.25 4.33
N ASP A 38 -10.89 -12.46 4.81
CA ASP A 38 -11.82 -13.57 4.60
C ASP A 38 -13.23 -13.24 5.15
N ILE A 39 -13.34 -12.67 6.36
CA ILE A 39 -14.63 -12.25 6.94
C ILE A 39 -15.36 -11.23 6.07
N VAL A 40 -14.64 -10.27 5.52
CA VAL A 40 -15.25 -9.22 4.68
C VAL A 40 -15.66 -9.78 3.32
N HIS A 41 -14.84 -10.66 2.74
CA HIS A 41 -15.17 -11.35 1.49
C HIS A 41 -16.38 -12.26 1.64
N ASP A 42 -16.50 -13.00 2.75
CA ASP A 42 -17.66 -13.85 3.05
C ASP A 42 -18.96 -13.05 3.12
N ALA A 43 -18.88 -11.77 3.47
CA ALA A 43 -20.02 -10.84 3.46
C ALA A 43 -20.24 -10.15 2.09
N GLY A 44 -19.42 -10.45 1.08
CA GLY A 44 -19.49 -9.85 -0.26
C GLY A 44 -18.80 -8.49 -0.41
N GLY A 45 -18.06 -8.04 0.61
CA GLY A 45 -17.29 -6.79 0.57
C GLY A 45 -15.92 -6.96 -0.10
N LEU A 46 -15.30 -5.85 -0.48
CA LEU A 46 -13.95 -5.79 -1.03
C LEU A 46 -12.94 -5.35 0.04
N CYS A 47 -11.66 -5.66 -0.19
CA CYS A 47 -10.60 -5.33 0.74
C CYS A 47 -9.51 -4.49 0.09
N PHE A 48 -9.22 -3.33 0.69
CA PHE A 48 -8.19 -2.40 0.25
C PHE A 48 -7.06 -2.33 1.28
N TYR A 49 -5.84 -2.61 0.82
CA TYR A 49 -4.66 -2.55 1.66
C TYR A 49 -3.95 -1.20 1.49
N ASP A 50 -3.96 -0.42 2.53
CA ASP A 50 -3.19 0.82 2.59
C ASP A 50 -1.74 0.53 2.97
N HIS A 51 -0.85 0.61 2.00
CA HIS A 51 0.60 0.54 2.17
C HIS A 51 1.22 1.94 2.14
N ALA A 52 0.60 2.93 2.75
CA ALA A 52 1.13 4.28 2.80
C ALA A 52 2.56 4.30 3.34
N ASN A 53 2.86 3.51 4.37
CA ASN A 53 4.22 3.21 4.80
C ASN A 53 4.52 1.72 4.60
N PHE A 54 5.39 1.43 3.65
CA PHE A 54 5.75 0.06 3.27
C PHE A 54 7.15 -0.36 3.77
N ASN A 55 7.84 0.52 4.50
CA ASN A 55 9.26 0.34 4.85
C ASN A 55 9.55 -0.96 5.59
N GLY A 56 8.76 -1.30 6.62
CA GLY A 56 9.01 -2.46 7.46
C GLY A 56 8.59 -3.79 6.83
N VAL A 57 7.75 -3.75 5.79
CA VAL A 57 7.14 -4.96 5.21
C VAL A 57 7.49 -5.19 3.74
N MET A 58 8.33 -4.33 3.15
CA MET A 58 8.87 -4.56 1.80
C MET A 58 9.48 -5.94 1.69
N SER A 59 9.20 -6.62 0.59
CA SER A 59 9.65 -8.00 0.31
C SER A 59 9.13 -9.09 1.27
N LYS A 60 8.39 -8.75 2.31
CA LYS A 60 7.87 -9.69 3.32
C LYS A 60 6.40 -10.02 3.11
N ILE A 61 5.63 -9.06 2.62
CA ILE A 61 4.18 -9.16 2.47
C ILE A 61 3.77 -8.78 1.05
N ARG A 62 2.82 -9.51 0.52
CA ARG A 62 2.15 -9.18 -0.74
C ARG A 62 0.65 -9.14 -0.52
N ALA A 63 0.04 -8.01 -0.85
CA ALA A 63 -1.41 -7.80 -0.71
C ALA A 63 -2.23 -8.95 -1.34
N ARG A 64 -1.82 -9.40 -2.53
CA ARG A 64 -2.46 -10.51 -3.24
C ARG A 64 -2.46 -11.82 -2.46
N GLU A 65 -1.35 -12.15 -1.78
CA GLU A 65 -1.23 -13.40 -1.00
C GLU A 65 -2.12 -13.39 0.25
N LEU A 66 -2.44 -12.20 0.73
CA LEU A 66 -3.38 -11.98 1.83
C LEU A 66 -4.83 -11.86 1.36
N GLY A 67 -5.08 -11.86 0.05
CA GLY A 67 -6.43 -11.82 -0.53
C GLY A 67 -6.97 -10.42 -0.79
N PHE A 68 -6.20 -9.35 -0.64
CA PHE A 68 -6.68 -8.00 -0.91
C PHE A 68 -6.98 -7.77 -2.40
N ASP A 69 -8.04 -7.05 -2.66
CA ASP A 69 -8.53 -6.72 -4.02
C ASP A 69 -7.78 -5.52 -4.61
N ALA A 70 -7.35 -4.61 -3.75
CA ALA A 70 -6.58 -3.44 -4.16
C ALA A 70 -5.61 -3.00 -3.07
N CYS A 71 -4.56 -2.29 -3.49
CA CYS A 71 -3.58 -1.70 -2.59
C CYS A 71 -3.01 -0.41 -3.15
N MET A 72 -2.42 0.42 -2.29
CA MET A 72 -1.75 1.64 -2.67
C MET A 72 -0.40 1.79 -1.96
N PHE A 73 0.53 2.50 -2.60
CA PHE A 73 1.85 2.81 -2.08
C PHE A 73 2.12 4.31 -2.20
N MET A 74 2.63 4.92 -1.15
CA MET A 74 3.10 6.31 -1.20
C MET A 74 4.56 6.36 -1.65
N LEU A 75 4.81 6.87 -2.85
CA LEU A 75 6.16 6.93 -3.42
C LEU A 75 7.08 7.85 -2.62
N HIS A 76 6.52 8.85 -1.95
CA HIS A 76 7.24 9.80 -1.11
C HIS A 76 7.54 9.32 0.33
N LYS A 77 7.12 8.12 0.70
CA LYS A 77 7.48 7.50 1.98
C LYS A 77 8.57 6.45 1.79
N THR A 78 8.29 5.43 0.98
CA THR A 78 9.13 4.23 0.87
C THR A 78 10.07 4.25 -0.33
N PHE A 79 9.73 4.95 -1.42
CA PHE A 79 10.38 4.80 -2.72
C PHE A 79 11.25 6.01 -3.13
N GLY A 80 11.75 6.78 -2.19
CA GLY A 80 12.73 7.84 -2.42
C GLY A 80 12.21 9.09 -3.13
N ALA A 81 10.92 9.21 -3.41
CA ALA A 81 10.34 10.40 -3.99
C ALA A 81 10.11 11.49 -2.94
N SER A 82 10.02 12.77 -3.34
CA SER A 82 9.78 13.87 -2.43
C SER A 82 8.28 14.08 -2.19
N LYS A 83 7.88 14.35 -0.94
CA LYS A 83 6.52 14.78 -0.60
C LYS A 83 6.30 16.26 -0.94
N GLY A 84 7.31 17.09 -0.70
CA GLY A 84 7.32 18.52 -1.04
C GLY A 84 6.13 19.29 -0.46
N GLY A 85 5.83 19.10 0.83
CA GLY A 85 4.67 19.70 1.47
C GLY A 85 3.31 19.12 1.03
N GLY A 86 3.32 18.05 0.23
CA GLY A 86 2.13 17.37 -0.28
C GLY A 86 1.86 17.62 -1.78
N GLY A 87 2.23 18.76 -2.31
CA GLY A 87 1.97 19.13 -3.72
C GLY A 87 2.61 18.17 -4.73
N PRO A 88 3.92 17.89 -4.66
CA PRO A 88 4.58 16.97 -5.59
C PRO A 88 4.40 15.48 -5.25
N ALA A 89 3.68 15.13 -4.21
CA ALA A 89 3.47 13.73 -3.82
C ALA A 89 2.85 12.91 -4.95
N ALA A 90 3.24 11.63 -5.02
CA ALA A 90 2.67 10.66 -5.95
C ALA A 90 2.46 9.32 -5.25
N GLY A 91 1.52 8.53 -5.74
CA GLY A 91 1.23 7.19 -5.28
C GLY A 91 1.17 6.21 -6.44
N ALA A 92 1.37 4.94 -6.14
CA ALA A 92 1.10 3.84 -7.04
C ALA A 92 -0.11 3.06 -6.50
N TYR A 93 -0.94 2.56 -7.41
CA TYR A 93 -2.14 1.81 -7.11
C TYR A 93 -2.10 0.48 -7.84
N GLY A 94 -2.45 -0.60 -7.14
CA GLY A 94 -2.58 -1.93 -7.70
C GLY A 94 -3.94 -2.52 -7.35
N CYS A 95 -4.49 -3.32 -8.25
CA CYS A 95 -5.76 -4.02 -8.01
C CYS A 95 -5.78 -5.38 -8.73
N THR A 96 -6.80 -6.18 -8.42
CA THR A 96 -7.09 -7.41 -9.13
C THR A 96 -7.53 -7.12 -10.57
N THR A 97 -7.51 -8.17 -11.40
CA THR A 97 -7.93 -8.07 -12.81
C THR A 97 -9.39 -7.64 -12.92
N GLU A 98 -10.24 -8.11 -12.03
CA GLU A 98 -11.68 -7.81 -11.99
C GLU A 98 -11.95 -6.31 -11.76
N LEU A 99 -11.09 -5.65 -10.96
CA LEU A 99 -11.19 -4.22 -10.69
C LEU A 99 -10.49 -3.36 -11.73
N SER A 100 -9.62 -3.94 -12.55
CA SER A 100 -8.79 -3.17 -13.49
C SER A 100 -9.60 -2.36 -14.51
N LYS A 101 -10.78 -2.83 -14.90
CA LYS A 101 -11.67 -2.13 -15.83
C LYS A 101 -12.22 -0.81 -15.30
N TYR A 102 -12.26 -0.64 -13.98
CA TYR A 102 -12.75 0.58 -13.33
C TYR A 102 -11.66 1.64 -13.13
N LEU A 103 -10.38 1.29 -13.36
CA LEU A 103 -9.28 2.22 -13.17
C LEU A 103 -9.44 3.46 -14.06
N PRO A 104 -8.91 4.62 -13.60
CA PRO A 104 -8.95 5.84 -14.38
C PRO A 104 -8.32 5.70 -15.76
N GLY A 105 -8.83 6.46 -16.70
CA GLY A 105 -8.22 6.63 -18.03
C GLY A 105 -7.71 8.07 -18.25
N PRO A 106 -7.02 8.30 -19.38
CA PRO A 106 -6.50 7.32 -20.31
C PRO A 106 -5.28 6.56 -19.75
N ILE A 107 -5.02 5.39 -20.31
CA ILE A 107 -3.86 4.56 -19.98
C ILE A 107 -2.86 4.53 -21.14
N VAL A 108 -1.61 4.20 -20.83
CA VAL A 108 -0.58 3.98 -21.84
C VAL A 108 -0.62 2.53 -22.28
N THR A 109 -0.83 2.28 -23.55
CA THR A 109 -0.78 0.95 -24.16
C THR A 109 0.31 0.88 -25.21
N LYS A 110 0.73 -0.35 -25.55
CA LYS A 110 1.72 -0.58 -26.60
C LYS A 110 1.02 -1.07 -27.86
N ASP A 111 1.19 -0.33 -28.95
CA ASP A 111 0.74 -0.72 -30.29
C ASP A 111 1.97 -0.91 -31.19
N GLY A 112 2.31 -2.17 -31.47
CA GLY A 112 3.54 -2.52 -32.13
C GLY A 112 4.79 -2.02 -31.38
N SER A 113 5.53 -1.09 -31.99
CA SER A 113 6.71 -0.45 -31.39
C SER A 113 6.42 0.90 -30.70
N LYS A 114 5.18 1.40 -30.80
CA LYS A 114 4.79 2.73 -30.29
C LYS A 114 4.00 2.60 -28.98
N PHE A 115 4.15 3.61 -28.14
CA PHE A 115 3.26 3.81 -26.98
C PHE A 115 2.20 4.82 -27.35
N ILE A 116 0.95 4.47 -27.10
CA ILE A 116 -0.21 5.31 -27.38
C ILE A 116 -1.05 5.47 -26.13
N LEU A 117 -1.89 6.50 -26.11
CA LEU A 117 -2.88 6.72 -25.08
C LEU A 117 -4.22 6.17 -25.57
N THR A 118 -4.83 5.35 -24.70
CA THR A 118 -6.16 4.80 -24.98
C THR A 118 -7.05 4.98 -23.76
N ASP A 119 -8.35 5.06 -23.97
CA ASP A 119 -9.29 4.94 -22.88
C ASP A 119 -9.18 3.55 -22.26
N ASN A 120 -9.35 3.47 -20.94
CA ASN A 120 -9.19 2.17 -20.26
C ASN A 120 -10.34 1.21 -20.64
N SER A 121 -11.55 1.56 -20.26
CA SER A 121 -12.72 0.70 -20.38
C SER A 121 -13.99 1.56 -20.35
N PRO A 122 -15.11 1.11 -20.94
CA PRO A 122 -16.40 1.75 -20.76
C PRO A 122 -16.86 1.85 -19.30
N ASP A 123 -16.42 0.91 -18.46
CA ASP A 123 -16.70 0.87 -17.02
C ASP A 123 -15.74 1.76 -16.19
N SER A 124 -14.73 2.37 -16.80
CA SER A 124 -13.75 3.21 -16.10
C SER A 124 -14.42 4.38 -15.38
N ILE A 125 -13.90 4.72 -14.20
CA ILE A 125 -14.32 5.93 -13.48
C ILE A 125 -13.93 7.23 -14.20
N GLY A 126 -13.31 7.10 -15.36
CA GLY A 126 -12.91 8.22 -16.20
C GLY A 126 -11.64 8.92 -15.75
N ARG A 127 -11.47 10.14 -16.18
CA ARG A 127 -10.30 10.94 -15.83
C ARG A 127 -10.49 11.58 -14.46
N VAL A 128 -9.62 11.21 -13.50
CA VAL A 128 -9.64 11.73 -12.12
C VAL A 128 -8.71 12.95 -11.93
N ARG A 129 -7.88 13.29 -12.93
CA ARG A 129 -6.92 14.42 -12.90
C ARG A 129 -6.81 15.05 -14.30
N GLU A 130 -6.41 16.31 -14.32
CA GLU A 130 -6.14 17.03 -15.58
C GLU A 130 -4.86 16.54 -16.26
N TYR A 131 -3.84 16.19 -15.45
CA TYR A 131 -2.54 15.69 -15.91
C TYR A 131 -2.26 14.28 -15.37
N TRP A 132 -1.13 13.72 -15.76
CA TRP A 132 -0.66 12.35 -15.42
C TRP A 132 -0.17 12.19 -13.99
N GLY A 133 -0.46 13.13 -13.11
CA GLY A 133 0.13 13.22 -11.79
C GLY A 133 1.55 13.78 -11.85
N ASN A 134 2.30 13.62 -10.78
CA ASN A 134 3.65 14.16 -10.68
C ASN A 134 4.68 13.22 -11.31
N VAL A 135 4.83 13.28 -12.62
CA VAL A 135 5.70 12.37 -13.40
C VAL A 135 7.15 12.42 -12.91
N GLN A 136 7.66 13.59 -12.50
CA GLN A 136 9.02 13.73 -11.98
C GLN A 136 9.24 12.84 -10.74
N GLN A 137 8.27 12.78 -9.83
CA GLN A 137 8.35 11.96 -8.64
C GLN A 137 8.20 10.47 -8.96
N ILE A 138 7.41 10.13 -9.97
CA ILE A 138 7.27 8.76 -10.47
C ILE A 138 8.61 8.28 -11.04
N VAL A 139 9.26 9.11 -11.89
CA VAL A 139 10.58 8.80 -12.46
C VAL A 139 11.64 8.66 -11.36
N LYS A 140 11.61 9.52 -10.35
CA LYS A 140 12.53 9.45 -9.21
C LYS A 140 12.35 8.14 -8.42
N ALA A 141 11.12 7.76 -8.11
CA ALA A 141 10.82 6.50 -7.45
C ALA A 141 11.23 5.29 -8.30
N TYR A 142 11.01 5.34 -9.60
CA TYR A 142 11.46 4.32 -10.54
C TYR A 142 12.98 4.18 -10.55
N ALA A 143 13.71 5.29 -10.64
CA ALA A 143 15.17 5.28 -10.61
C ALA A 143 15.71 4.71 -9.29
N TRP A 144 15.13 5.09 -8.15
CA TRP A 144 15.46 4.53 -6.85
C TRP A 144 15.23 3.02 -6.81
N THR A 145 14.06 2.55 -7.24
CA THR A 145 13.71 1.13 -7.26
C THR A 145 14.66 0.33 -8.15
N ARG A 146 15.05 0.89 -9.30
CA ARG A 146 16.00 0.26 -10.23
C ARG A 146 17.42 0.20 -9.65
N ALA A 147 17.85 1.25 -8.97
CA ALA A 147 19.18 1.32 -8.36
C ALA A 147 19.32 0.35 -7.18
N MET A 148 18.28 0.24 -6.34
CA MET A 148 18.29 -0.66 -5.19
C MET A 148 18.22 -2.14 -5.61
N GLY A 149 17.44 -2.46 -6.64
CA GLY A 149 17.17 -3.85 -7.02
C GLY A 149 16.43 -4.62 -5.93
N ALA A 150 16.24 -5.92 -6.14
CA ALA A 150 15.50 -6.77 -5.20
C ALA A 150 16.24 -6.90 -3.85
N ASP A 151 17.55 -7.12 -3.91
CA ASP A 151 18.39 -7.33 -2.71
C ASP A 151 18.49 -6.06 -1.88
N GLY A 152 18.75 -4.90 -2.52
CA GLY A 152 18.82 -3.63 -1.81
C GLY A 152 17.49 -3.21 -1.18
N ILE A 153 16.36 -3.48 -1.83
CA ILE A 153 15.03 -3.25 -1.26
C ILE A 153 14.79 -4.12 -0.02
N ASN A 154 15.18 -5.40 -0.09
CA ASN A 154 15.05 -6.30 1.05
C ASN A 154 15.97 -5.88 2.22
N GLU A 155 17.20 -5.48 1.92
CA GLU A 155 18.14 -4.97 2.92
C GLU A 155 17.62 -3.68 3.57
N ALA A 156 17.11 -2.74 2.79
CA ALA A 156 16.53 -1.50 3.29
C ALA A 156 15.36 -1.77 4.25
N ALA A 157 14.49 -2.74 3.95
CA ALA A 157 13.40 -3.14 4.83
C ALA A 157 13.93 -3.72 6.16
N ASN A 158 14.89 -4.65 6.08
CA ASN A 158 15.50 -5.25 7.26
C ASN A 158 16.19 -4.20 8.15
N MET A 159 16.93 -3.29 7.54
CA MET A 159 17.61 -2.22 8.26
C MET A 159 16.63 -1.25 8.90
N SER A 160 15.51 -0.93 8.25
CA SER A 160 14.47 -0.06 8.82
C SER A 160 13.92 -0.63 10.12
N VAL A 161 13.60 -1.94 10.13
CA VAL A 161 13.11 -2.63 11.34
C VAL A 161 14.19 -2.71 12.41
N LEU A 162 15.41 -3.11 12.03
CA LEU A 162 16.52 -3.23 12.96
C LEU A 162 16.83 -1.90 13.66
N LEU A 163 16.91 -0.81 12.90
CA LEU A 163 17.19 0.52 13.45
C LEU A 163 16.09 1.00 14.40
N ASN A 164 14.81 0.74 14.07
CA ASN A 164 13.71 1.10 14.96
C ASN A 164 13.77 0.32 16.28
N ASN A 165 14.01 -0.99 16.22
CA ASN A 165 14.17 -1.82 17.42
C ASN A 165 15.40 -1.43 18.24
N TYR A 166 16.49 -1.03 17.59
CA TYR A 166 17.68 -0.52 18.28
C TYR A 166 17.37 0.78 19.02
N MET A 167 16.69 1.72 18.38
CA MET A 167 16.28 2.98 19.01
C MET A 167 15.36 2.73 20.22
N GLU A 168 14.41 1.81 20.10
CA GLU A 168 13.54 1.42 21.21
C GLU A 168 14.35 0.86 22.38
N LYS A 169 15.30 -0.05 22.10
CA LYS A 169 16.20 -0.65 23.11
C LYS A 169 17.03 0.40 23.82
N GLU A 170 17.58 1.38 23.11
CA GLU A 170 18.39 2.47 23.67
C GLU A 170 17.54 3.51 24.43
N GLY A 171 16.23 3.36 24.47
CA GLY A 171 15.33 4.14 25.32
C GLY A 171 14.79 5.42 24.71
N PHE A 172 14.92 5.61 23.40
CA PHE A 172 14.34 6.76 22.73
C PHE A 172 12.81 6.85 22.91
N ASN A 173 12.13 5.71 23.10
CA ASN A 173 10.69 5.63 23.29
C ASN A 173 10.27 5.27 24.73
N LYS A 174 11.22 5.19 25.69
CA LYS A 174 10.92 4.75 27.08
C LYS A 174 10.06 5.72 27.89
N LYS A 175 9.93 6.95 27.45
CA LYS A 175 9.16 7.99 28.20
C LYS A 175 7.69 8.04 27.86
N ASP A 176 7.33 7.56 26.69
CA ASP A 176 5.95 7.55 26.24
C ASP A 176 5.57 6.09 25.96
N ASN A 177 4.64 5.53 26.70
CA ASN A 177 4.11 4.17 26.54
C ASN A 177 3.45 3.92 25.14
N PHE A 178 3.91 4.60 24.10
CA PHE A 178 3.25 4.67 22.80
C PHE A 178 3.80 3.73 21.72
N CYS A 179 4.87 3.00 21.95
CA CYS A 179 5.35 2.08 20.92
C CYS A 179 5.84 0.77 21.54
N LYS A 180 4.93 -0.15 21.78
CA LYS A 180 5.29 -1.56 21.88
C LYS A 180 5.12 -2.16 20.49
N SER A 181 6.07 -1.93 19.61
CA SER A 181 6.17 -2.70 18.37
C SER A 181 6.73 -4.08 18.68
N SER A 182 5.87 -5.00 18.96
CA SER A 182 6.22 -6.43 18.96
C SER A 182 6.17 -6.94 17.52
N LEU A 183 7.20 -6.67 16.76
CA LEU A 183 7.54 -7.49 15.60
C LEU A 183 8.38 -8.66 16.13
N HIS A 184 7.74 -9.75 16.49
CA HIS A 184 8.35 -11.06 16.72
C HIS A 184 8.31 -11.86 15.44
#